data_5b6310778bb2c00d4f9c478074ed5856
#
_entry.id   5b6310778bb2c00d4f9c478074ed5856
#
_cell.length_a   1.000
_cell.length_b   1.000
_cell.length_c   1.000
_cell.angle_alpha   90.00
_cell.angle_beta   90.00
_cell.angle_gamma   90.00
#
_symmetry.space_group_name_H-M   'P 1'
#
loop_
_entity.id
_entity.type
_entity.pdbx_description
1 polymer ?
#
loop_
_entity_poly.entity_id
_entity_poly.type
_entity_poly.pdbx_seq_one_letter_code
_entity_poly.pdbx_strand_id
1 'polypeptide(L)'
;SADYLKKEYKVFPTPQKVTYGEGVTALRKQVNLVMGDQLDIYTRNRLKSVLQDNQVSYTTGKSAVAGATNIYLGVHGQGSQAEQNLSKVSAGLFDKIDAYALTIKDNSISIVGKDTDAVFYGLTTLKHMLKESQVPVLRNVTVEDYAELKNRGFIEGYYGNPWSNADRAELMRYGGDLKLNQYFFAPKDDPYHNKKWR
;
A
#
# COMPACT_ATOMS: atom_id res chain seq x y z
N SER A 1 -26.32 -5.89 5.06
CA SER A 1 -27.02 -6.42 3.90
C SER A 1 -26.04 -6.98 2.88
N ALA A 2 -26.51 -7.90 2.05
CA ALA A 2 -25.68 -8.58 1.07
C ALA A 2 -25.06 -7.68 0.00
N ASP A 3 -25.58 -6.48 -0.19
CA ASP A 3 -25.13 -5.57 -1.24
C ASP A 3 -23.72 -5.06 -1.03
N TYR A 4 -23.30 -4.93 0.20
CA TYR A 4 -21.97 -4.47 0.52
C TYR A 4 -20.88 -5.54 0.29
N LEU A 5 -21.25 -6.80 0.26
CA LEU A 5 -20.34 -7.87 -0.12
C LEU A 5 -20.03 -7.88 -1.62
N LYS A 6 -20.82 -7.18 -2.41
CA LYS A 6 -20.69 -7.10 -3.86
C LYS A 6 -20.08 -5.79 -4.34
N LYS A 7 -19.86 -4.84 -3.44
CA LYS A 7 -19.33 -3.52 -3.80
C LYS A 7 -17.85 -3.63 -4.16
N GLU A 8 -17.49 -3.07 -5.31
CA GLU A 8 -16.09 -2.98 -5.70
C GLU A 8 -15.45 -1.74 -5.08
N TYR A 9 -14.18 -1.87 -4.70
CA TYR A 9 -13.44 -0.73 -4.19
C TYR A 9 -13.10 0.24 -5.32
N LYS A 10 -13.19 1.54 -5.01
CA LYS A 10 -12.78 2.60 -5.92
C LYS A 10 -11.41 3.10 -5.49
N VAL A 11 -10.37 2.47 -5.98
CA VAL A 11 -9.00 2.84 -5.72
C VAL A 11 -8.45 3.61 -6.91
N PHE A 12 -7.85 4.75 -6.66
CA PHE A 12 -7.26 5.57 -7.71
C PHE A 12 -5.81 5.89 -7.39
N PRO A 13 -4.86 5.69 -8.31
CA PRO A 13 -5.04 5.06 -9.63
C PRO A 13 -5.49 3.61 -9.53
N THR A 14 -6.16 3.10 -10.56
CA THR A 14 -6.67 1.74 -10.58
C THR A 14 -5.51 0.74 -10.55
N PRO A 15 -5.49 -0.20 -9.60
CA PRO A 15 -4.45 -1.23 -9.56
C PRO A 15 -4.47 -2.13 -10.80
N GLN A 16 -3.32 -2.72 -11.10
CA GLN A 16 -3.16 -3.58 -12.28
C GLN A 16 -4.03 -4.83 -12.22
N LYS A 17 -4.19 -5.41 -11.04
CA LYS A 17 -4.98 -6.63 -10.88
C LYS A 17 -5.71 -6.62 -9.53
N VAL A 18 -7.01 -6.81 -9.57
CA VAL A 18 -7.86 -6.90 -8.37
C VAL A 18 -8.69 -8.16 -8.47
N THR A 19 -8.59 -9.02 -7.48
CA THR A 19 -9.35 -10.27 -7.42
C THR A 19 -10.09 -10.33 -6.09
N TYR A 20 -11.41 -10.32 -6.14
CA TYR A 20 -12.22 -10.39 -4.93
C TYR A 20 -12.35 -11.82 -4.45
N GLY A 21 -12.20 -11.99 -3.14
CA GLY A 21 -12.49 -13.26 -2.48
C GLY A 21 -13.90 -13.26 -1.90
N GLU A 22 -14.30 -14.38 -1.35
CA GLU A 22 -15.57 -14.49 -0.66
C GLU A 22 -15.44 -13.99 0.77
N GLY A 23 -16.50 -13.34 1.25
CA GLY A 23 -16.57 -12.91 2.63
C GLY A 23 -15.92 -11.56 2.89
N VAL A 24 -15.83 -11.25 4.16
CA VAL A 24 -15.36 -9.97 4.67
C VAL A 24 -14.38 -10.16 5.82
N THR A 25 -13.57 -9.14 6.04
CA THR A 25 -12.70 -9.05 7.20
C THR A 25 -13.15 -7.86 8.03
N ALA A 26 -13.57 -8.13 9.26
CA ALA A 26 -13.93 -7.06 10.19
C ALA A 26 -12.67 -6.53 10.87
N LEU A 27 -12.55 -5.21 10.97
CA LEU A 27 -11.55 -4.61 11.83
C LEU A 27 -12.07 -4.75 13.26
N ARG A 28 -11.54 -5.72 13.97
CA ARG A 28 -12.02 -6.04 15.32
C ARG A 28 -11.62 -4.94 16.29
N LYS A 29 -12.18 -5.00 17.49
CA LYS A 29 -11.89 -4.06 18.56
C LYS A 29 -10.39 -3.95 18.81
N GLN A 30 -9.67 -5.05 18.70
CA GLN A 30 -8.22 -5.04 18.75
C GLN A 30 -7.63 -5.23 17.34
N VAL A 31 -6.84 -4.28 16.92
CA VAL A 31 -6.04 -4.36 15.68
C VAL A 31 -4.58 -4.40 16.10
N ASN A 32 -3.83 -5.35 15.59
CA ASN A 32 -2.43 -5.53 15.94
C ASN A 32 -1.56 -5.44 14.68
N LEU A 33 -0.49 -4.65 14.76
CA LEU A 33 0.41 -4.42 13.64
C LEU A 33 1.66 -5.27 13.78
N VAL A 34 1.95 -6.06 12.75
CA VAL A 34 3.15 -6.89 12.67
C VAL A 34 3.96 -6.39 11.48
N MET A 35 4.96 -5.57 11.74
CA MET A 35 5.74 -4.90 10.70
C MET A 35 7.15 -5.48 10.62
N GLY A 36 7.57 -5.83 9.40
CA GLY A 36 8.91 -6.34 9.16
C GLY A 36 10.01 -5.32 9.46
N ASP A 37 11.19 -5.80 9.83
CA ASP A 37 12.29 -4.94 10.26
C ASP A 37 12.86 -4.07 9.13
N GLN A 38 12.64 -4.46 7.88
CA GLN A 38 13.17 -3.77 6.71
C GLN A 38 12.38 -2.55 6.30
N LEU A 39 11.27 -2.27 6.98
CA LEU A 39 10.44 -1.11 6.67
C LEU A 39 11.03 0.15 7.28
N ASP A 40 11.06 1.23 6.51
CA ASP A 40 11.51 2.51 7.03
C ASP A 40 10.46 3.15 7.93
N ILE A 41 10.89 4.19 8.66
CA ILE A 41 10.01 4.86 9.61
C ILE A 41 8.82 5.55 8.94
N TYR A 42 9.00 6.04 7.72
CA TYR A 42 7.94 6.74 7.00
C TYR A 42 6.82 5.78 6.62
N THR A 43 7.17 4.58 6.19
CA THR A 43 6.20 3.54 5.85
C THR A 43 5.47 3.04 7.09
N ARG A 44 6.19 2.83 8.18
CA ARG A 44 5.58 2.44 9.46
C ARG A 44 4.58 3.48 9.95
N ASN A 45 4.98 4.74 9.89
CA ASN A 45 4.11 5.84 10.31
C ASN A 45 2.91 6.02 9.39
N ARG A 46 3.07 5.69 8.10
CA ARG A 46 1.96 5.73 7.16
C ARG A 46 0.83 4.80 7.58
N LEU A 47 1.15 3.57 7.94
CA LEU A 47 0.12 2.65 8.41
C LEU A 47 -0.59 3.20 9.66
N LYS A 48 0.17 3.70 10.61
CA LYS A 48 -0.39 4.28 11.83
C LYS A 48 -1.33 5.45 11.52
N SER A 49 -0.93 6.34 10.61
CA SER A 49 -1.75 7.47 10.19
C SER A 49 -3.03 7.03 9.50
N VAL A 50 -2.95 6.05 8.63
CA VAL A 50 -4.13 5.52 7.93
C VAL A 50 -5.16 4.99 8.94
N LEU A 51 -4.69 4.29 9.95
CA LEU A 51 -5.59 3.76 10.99
C LEU A 51 -6.16 4.88 11.87
N GLN A 52 -5.32 5.82 12.29
CA GLN A 52 -5.77 6.95 13.11
C GLN A 52 -6.79 7.81 12.39
N ASP A 53 -6.60 8.07 11.11
CA ASP A 53 -7.52 8.86 10.30
C ASP A 53 -8.90 8.19 10.18
N ASN A 54 -8.98 6.89 10.40
CA ASN A 54 -10.22 6.12 10.37
C ASN A 54 -10.68 5.71 11.76
N GLN A 55 -10.15 6.34 12.81
CA GLN A 55 -10.48 6.08 14.21
C GLN A 55 -10.30 4.61 14.61
N VAL A 56 -9.29 3.96 14.07
CA VAL A 56 -8.95 2.58 14.40
C VAL A 56 -7.82 2.57 15.42
N SER A 57 -8.07 2.06 16.61
CA SER A 57 -7.05 1.86 17.62
C SER A 57 -6.23 0.61 17.30
N TYR A 58 -4.93 0.65 17.61
CA TYR A 58 -4.05 -0.46 17.31
C TYR A 58 -3.00 -0.67 18.39
N THR A 59 -2.44 -1.87 18.39
CA THR A 59 -1.23 -2.23 19.14
C THR A 59 -0.16 -2.65 18.12
N THR A 60 1.08 -2.69 18.54
CA THR A 60 2.17 -3.18 17.70
C THR A 60 2.89 -4.31 18.41
N GLY A 61 3.36 -5.28 17.65
CA GLY A 61 4.08 -6.42 18.20
C GLY A 61 4.92 -7.11 17.15
N LYS A 62 5.68 -8.11 17.60
CA LYS A 62 6.53 -8.90 16.70
C LYS A 62 5.80 -10.09 16.09
N SER A 63 4.65 -10.43 16.62
CA SER A 63 3.87 -11.58 16.17
C SER A 63 2.38 -11.28 16.26
N ALA A 64 1.58 -12.13 15.62
CA ALA A 64 0.14 -12.01 15.62
C ALA A 64 -0.44 -12.16 17.03
N VAL A 65 -1.56 -11.51 17.26
CA VAL A 65 -2.35 -11.65 18.48
C VAL A 65 -3.62 -12.43 18.14
N ALA A 66 -3.85 -13.51 18.85
CA ALA A 66 -5.05 -14.32 18.66
C ALA A 66 -6.31 -13.50 18.97
N GLY A 67 -7.33 -13.62 18.13
CA GLY A 67 -8.59 -12.90 18.30
C GLY A 67 -8.57 -11.46 17.80
N ALA A 68 -7.41 -10.92 17.46
CA ALA A 68 -7.28 -9.58 16.87
C ALA A 68 -7.36 -9.63 15.35
N THR A 69 -7.60 -8.48 14.74
CA THR A 69 -7.33 -8.29 13.32
C THR A 69 -5.86 -7.92 13.18
N ASN A 70 -5.07 -8.78 12.56
CA ASN A 70 -3.65 -8.54 12.41
C ASN A 70 -3.35 -7.93 11.05
N ILE A 71 -2.55 -6.86 11.03
CA ILE A 71 -2.09 -6.21 9.81
C ILE A 71 -0.59 -6.45 9.70
N TYR A 72 -0.20 -7.13 8.63
CA TYR A 72 1.18 -7.53 8.40
C TYR A 72 1.78 -6.71 7.26
N LEU A 73 2.95 -6.14 7.48
CA LEU A 73 3.71 -5.47 6.43
C LEU A 73 5.08 -6.13 6.29
N GLY A 74 5.53 -6.30 5.08
CA GLY A 74 6.85 -6.87 4.82
C GLY A 74 7.40 -6.48 3.47
N VAL A 75 8.70 -6.70 3.30
CA VAL A 75 9.41 -6.52 2.04
C VAL A 75 9.69 -7.90 1.46
N HIS A 76 9.50 -8.04 0.17
CA HIS A 76 9.71 -9.30 -0.54
C HIS A 76 11.12 -9.85 -0.30
N GLY A 77 11.18 -11.14 -0.04
CA GLY A 77 12.45 -11.85 0.14
C GLY A 77 13.06 -11.73 1.52
N GLN A 78 12.40 -11.09 2.47
CA GLN A 78 12.91 -10.90 3.82
C GLN A 78 12.33 -11.87 4.85
N GLY A 79 11.57 -12.87 4.39
CA GLY A 79 11.02 -13.90 5.27
C GLY A 79 9.96 -13.40 6.24
N SER A 80 9.27 -12.31 5.91
CA SER A 80 8.26 -11.72 6.79
C SER A 80 7.01 -12.60 6.88
N GLN A 81 6.28 -12.46 7.99
CA GLN A 81 4.99 -13.10 8.16
C GLN A 81 4.00 -12.63 7.08
N ALA A 82 4.09 -11.36 6.67
CA ALA A 82 3.26 -10.82 5.60
C ALA A 82 3.41 -11.64 4.31
N GLU A 83 4.65 -11.96 3.94
CA GLU A 83 4.91 -12.74 2.73
C GLU A 83 4.38 -14.16 2.83
N GLN A 84 4.50 -14.77 4.00
CA GLN A 84 3.98 -16.12 4.23
C GLN A 84 2.46 -16.17 4.11
N ASN A 85 1.78 -15.09 4.41
CA ASN A 85 0.32 -15.00 4.34
C ASN A 85 -0.20 -14.83 2.91
N LEU A 86 0.65 -14.42 1.98
CA LEU A 86 0.22 -14.24 0.61
C LEU A 86 -0.06 -15.59 -0.05
N SER A 87 -1.16 -15.64 -0.78
CA SER A 87 -1.38 -16.72 -1.71
C SER A 87 -0.40 -16.57 -2.87
N LYS A 88 -0.42 -17.51 -3.79
CA LYS A 88 0.42 -17.45 -4.98
C LYS A 88 0.23 -16.12 -5.72
N VAL A 89 1.31 -15.36 -5.88
CA VAL A 89 1.30 -14.11 -6.65
C VAL A 89 1.65 -14.38 -8.10
N SER A 90 1.33 -13.43 -8.97
CA SER A 90 1.67 -13.53 -10.39
C SER A 90 3.18 -13.63 -10.60
N ALA A 91 3.59 -14.48 -11.54
CA ALA A 91 5.00 -14.66 -11.84
C ALA A 91 5.65 -13.33 -12.22
N GLY A 92 6.82 -13.06 -11.64
CA GLY A 92 7.57 -11.84 -11.93
C GLY A 92 7.00 -10.56 -11.33
N LEU A 93 6.00 -10.64 -10.46
CA LEU A 93 5.42 -9.42 -9.87
C LEU A 93 6.50 -8.55 -9.23
N PHE A 94 7.31 -9.13 -8.35
CA PHE A 94 8.29 -8.35 -7.58
C PHE A 94 9.55 -7.97 -8.37
N ASP A 95 9.61 -8.32 -9.64
CA ASP A 95 10.63 -7.79 -10.54
C ASP A 95 10.22 -6.44 -11.14
N LYS A 96 8.96 -6.07 -10.98
CA LYS A 96 8.41 -4.85 -11.55
C LYS A 96 8.60 -3.68 -10.58
N ILE A 97 8.62 -2.48 -11.15
CA ILE A 97 8.87 -1.27 -10.40
C ILE A 97 7.70 -0.96 -9.48
N ASP A 98 7.99 -0.62 -8.23
CA ASP A 98 7.01 -0.26 -7.20
C ASP A 98 5.96 -1.35 -6.96
N ALA A 99 6.30 -2.60 -7.25
CA ALA A 99 5.36 -3.71 -7.14
C ALA A 99 5.01 -4.05 -5.71
N TYR A 100 3.73 -4.26 -5.46
CA TYR A 100 3.25 -4.78 -4.19
C TYR A 100 2.10 -5.75 -4.40
N ALA A 101 1.88 -6.59 -3.40
CA ALA A 101 0.70 -7.42 -3.28
C ALA A 101 0.02 -7.12 -1.95
N LEU A 102 -1.30 -6.99 -1.98
CA LEU A 102 -2.11 -6.76 -0.79
C LEU A 102 -3.18 -7.83 -0.74
N THR A 103 -3.38 -8.46 0.40
CA THR A 103 -4.46 -9.43 0.55
C THR A 103 -5.23 -9.15 1.83
N ILE A 104 -6.54 -9.21 1.74
CA ILE A 104 -7.47 -9.10 2.86
C ILE A 104 -8.27 -10.40 2.89
N LYS A 105 -8.05 -11.18 3.92
CA LYS A 105 -8.74 -12.45 4.13
C LYS A 105 -8.52 -12.95 5.55
N ASP A 106 -9.40 -13.81 6.00
CA ASP A 106 -9.26 -14.55 7.27
C ASP A 106 -8.93 -13.63 8.47
N ASN A 107 -9.63 -12.49 8.54
CA ASN A 107 -9.45 -11.50 9.61
C ASN A 107 -8.04 -10.91 9.64
N SER A 108 -7.36 -10.86 8.51
CA SER A 108 -6.04 -10.25 8.43
C SER A 108 -5.87 -9.44 7.15
N ILE A 109 -4.94 -8.51 7.20
CA ILE A 109 -4.51 -7.71 6.06
C ILE A 109 -3.01 -7.90 5.94
N SER A 110 -2.52 -8.25 4.76
CA SER A 110 -1.10 -8.45 4.52
C SER A 110 -0.68 -7.65 3.29
N ILE A 111 0.38 -6.88 3.42
CA ILE A 111 0.95 -6.09 2.31
C ILE A 111 2.43 -6.43 2.22
N VAL A 112 2.85 -6.84 1.03
CA VAL A 112 4.26 -7.11 0.72
C VAL A 112 4.66 -6.26 -0.46
N GLY A 113 5.72 -5.50 -0.33
CA GLY A 113 6.26 -4.71 -1.41
C GLY A 113 7.59 -5.23 -1.88
N LYS A 114 7.95 -4.94 -3.12
CA LYS A 114 9.28 -5.18 -3.64
C LYS A 114 10.35 -4.52 -2.76
N ASP A 115 10.03 -3.34 -2.26
CA ASP A 115 10.83 -2.54 -1.36
C ASP A 115 9.89 -1.77 -0.41
N THR A 116 10.45 -0.98 0.50
CA THR A 116 9.65 -0.22 1.45
C THR A 116 8.74 0.81 0.76
N ASP A 117 9.19 1.35 -0.37
CA ASP A 117 8.40 2.32 -1.12
C ASP A 117 7.15 1.69 -1.73
N ALA A 118 7.29 0.47 -2.22
CA ALA A 118 6.15 -0.27 -2.76
C ALA A 118 5.13 -0.59 -1.66
N VAL A 119 5.59 -0.88 -0.45
CA VAL A 119 4.71 -1.07 0.71
C VAL A 119 3.91 0.21 0.97
N PHE A 120 4.55 1.36 0.88
CA PHE A 120 3.88 2.65 1.05
C PHE A 120 2.72 2.80 0.05
N TYR A 121 2.93 2.43 -1.21
CA TYR A 121 1.87 2.46 -2.22
C TYR A 121 0.74 1.49 -1.90
N GLY A 122 1.07 0.32 -1.37
CA GLY A 122 0.06 -0.61 -0.89
C GLY A 122 -0.78 -0.02 0.24
N LEU A 123 -0.16 0.74 1.12
CA LEU A 123 -0.87 1.42 2.20
C LEU A 123 -1.79 2.53 1.67
N THR A 124 -1.42 3.19 0.58
CA THR A 124 -2.31 4.16 -0.07
C THR A 124 -3.56 3.46 -0.61
N THR A 125 -3.40 2.27 -1.17
CA THR A 125 -4.54 1.45 -1.58
C THR A 125 -5.43 1.09 -0.39
N LEU A 126 -4.84 0.66 0.72
CA LEU A 126 -5.59 0.36 1.94
C LEU A 126 -6.34 1.60 2.46
N LYS A 127 -5.70 2.76 2.42
CA LYS A 127 -6.34 4.03 2.78
C LYS A 127 -7.62 4.26 1.98
N HIS A 128 -7.56 4.07 0.67
CA HIS A 128 -8.74 4.23 -0.19
C HIS A 128 -9.83 3.22 0.16
N MET A 129 -9.46 1.99 0.42
CA MET A 129 -10.42 0.95 0.80
C MET A 129 -11.12 1.26 2.11
N LEU A 130 -10.39 1.76 3.09
CA LEU A 130 -10.98 2.15 4.38
C LEU A 130 -11.93 3.33 4.25
N LYS A 131 -11.59 4.31 3.40
CA LYS A 131 -12.47 5.45 3.15
C LYS A 131 -13.78 5.03 2.48
N GLU A 132 -13.73 4.05 1.60
CA GLU A 132 -14.91 3.52 0.93
C GLU A 132 -15.80 2.73 1.88
N SER A 133 -15.23 2.16 2.91
CA SER A 133 -15.94 1.31 3.86
C SER A 133 -16.48 2.17 5.00
N GLN A 134 -17.78 2.44 4.98
CA GLN A 134 -18.42 3.27 6.00
C GLN A 134 -18.51 2.59 7.36
N VAL A 135 -18.30 1.29 7.39
CA VAL A 135 -18.24 0.49 8.62
C VAL A 135 -16.90 -0.24 8.63
N PRO A 136 -16.38 -0.64 9.80
CA PRO A 136 -15.06 -1.23 9.88
C PRO A 136 -15.04 -2.68 9.40
N VAL A 137 -15.57 -2.91 8.21
CA VAL A 137 -15.62 -4.23 7.57
C VAL A 137 -15.16 -4.08 6.14
N LEU A 138 -14.18 -4.87 5.77
CA LEU A 138 -13.57 -4.83 4.44
C LEU A 138 -13.92 -6.09 3.67
N ARG A 139 -14.32 -5.93 2.41
CA ARG A 139 -14.51 -7.07 1.51
C ARG A 139 -13.17 -7.73 1.24
N ASN A 140 -13.14 -9.05 1.32
CA ASN A 140 -11.91 -9.80 1.04
C ASN A 140 -11.48 -9.61 -0.40
N VAL A 141 -10.19 -9.36 -0.60
CA VAL A 141 -9.65 -8.99 -1.90
C VAL A 141 -8.16 -9.29 -1.94
N THR A 142 -7.66 -9.57 -3.13
CA THR A 142 -6.22 -9.59 -3.40
C THR A 142 -5.93 -8.59 -4.50
N VAL A 143 -4.94 -7.73 -4.25
CA VAL A 143 -4.51 -6.68 -5.17
C VAL A 143 -3.06 -6.90 -5.52
N GLU A 144 -2.73 -6.82 -6.81
CA GLU A 144 -1.37 -6.74 -7.30
C GLU A 144 -1.24 -5.47 -8.11
N ASP A 145 -0.18 -4.73 -7.87
CA ASP A 145 0.02 -3.46 -8.56
C ASP A 145 1.50 -3.20 -8.81
N TYR A 146 1.79 -2.40 -9.78
CA TYR A 146 3.14 -1.99 -10.15
C TYR A 146 3.08 -0.80 -11.09
N ALA A 147 4.19 -0.08 -11.21
CA ALA A 147 4.29 1.04 -12.13
C ALA A 147 4.63 0.56 -13.54
N GLU A 148 3.96 1.12 -14.53
CA GLU A 148 4.23 0.79 -15.93
C GLU A 148 5.33 1.66 -16.51
N LEU A 149 6.25 1.03 -17.24
CA LEU A 149 7.36 1.73 -17.89
C LEU A 149 6.92 2.78 -18.89
N LYS A 150 5.85 2.51 -19.61
CA LYS A 150 5.39 3.46 -20.62
C LYS A 150 4.94 4.78 -19.99
N ASN A 151 4.39 4.74 -18.79
CA ASN A 151 4.04 5.95 -18.06
C ASN A 151 5.28 6.71 -17.64
N ARG A 152 6.33 6.00 -17.26
CA ARG A 152 7.63 6.61 -16.97
C ARG A 152 8.26 7.24 -18.19
N GLY A 153 8.24 6.53 -19.31
CA GLY A 153 8.77 7.05 -20.56
C GLY A 153 8.09 8.33 -20.98
N PHE A 154 6.80 8.41 -20.84
CA PHE A 154 6.06 9.62 -21.12
C PHE A 154 6.49 10.77 -20.21
N ILE A 155 6.66 10.51 -18.95
CA ILE A 155 7.09 11.50 -17.98
C ILE A 155 8.51 11.98 -18.29
N GLU A 156 9.39 11.09 -18.64
CA GLU A 156 10.75 11.44 -19.03
C GLU A 156 10.80 12.33 -20.27
N GLY A 157 9.85 12.19 -21.17
CA GLY A 157 9.74 13.04 -22.33
C GLY A 157 9.60 14.52 -22.01
N TYR A 158 9.21 14.83 -20.79
CA TYR A 158 9.11 16.21 -20.33
C TYR A 158 10.39 16.78 -19.76
N TYR A 159 11.44 16.03 -19.69
CA TYR A 159 12.70 16.53 -19.14
C TYR A 159 13.28 17.69 -19.90
N GLY A 160 12.96 17.82 -21.17
CA GLY A 160 13.32 18.98 -21.93
C GLY A 160 12.57 20.25 -21.56
N ASN A 161 11.51 20.13 -20.80
CA ASN A 161 10.71 21.26 -20.38
C ASN A 161 11.29 21.90 -19.12
N PRO A 162 11.25 23.23 -19.05
CA PRO A 162 11.81 23.92 -17.89
C PRO A 162 10.87 23.90 -16.68
N TRP A 163 10.56 22.72 -16.20
CA TRP A 163 9.80 22.60 -14.98
C TRP A 163 10.69 23.00 -13.81
N SER A 164 10.19 23.86 -12.97
CA SER A 164 10.93 24.23 -11.79
C SER A 164 10.99 23.08 -10.80
N ASN A 165 12.01 23.07 -9.95
CA ASN A 165 12.10 22.08 -8.88
C ASN A 165 10.95 22.22 -7.90
N ALA A 166 10.42 23.41 -7.71
CA ALA A 166 9.27 23.64 -6.84
C ALA A 166 8.02 22.95 -7.37
N ASP A 167 7.78 23.02 -8.68
CA ASP A 167 6.63 22.35 -9.28
C ASP A 167 6.72 20.84 -9.14
N ARG A 168 7.92 20.31 -9.35
CA ARG A 168 8.15 18.89 -9.16
C ARG A 168 7.91 18.46 -7.72
N ALA A 169 8.36 19.26 -6.77
CA ALA A 169 8.17 18.97 -5.36
C ALA A 169 6.71 18.93 -4.97
N GLU A 170 5.91 19.84 -5.51
CA GLU A 170 4.49 19.87 -5.25
C GLU A 170 3.77 18.64 -5.80
N LEU A 171 4.07 18.27 -7.05
CA LEU A 171 3.54 17.05 -7.63
C LEU A 171 3.88 15.82 -6.81
N MET A 172 5.08 15.81 -6.24
CA MET A 172 5.53 14.70 -5.42
C MET A 172 4.72 14.54 -4.14
N ARG A 173 4.32 15.63 -3.52
CA ARG A 173 3.46 15.58 -2.33
C ARG A 173 2.11 14.95 -2.64
N TYR A 174 1.52 15.33 -3.76
CA TYR A 174 0.30 14.70 -4.22
C TYR A 174 0.52 13.25 -4.60
N GLY A 175 1.69 12.96 -5.15
CA GLY A 175 2.04 11.63 -5.60
C GLY A 175 2.00 10.58 -4.51
N GLY A 176 2.27 10.96 -3.27
CA GLY A 176 2.20 10.05 -2.14
C GLY A 176 0.83 9.40 -1.97
N ASP A 177 -0.21 10.17 -2.15
CA ASP A 177 -1.58 9.67 -2.05
C ASP A 177 -2.11 9.11 -3.38
N LEU A 178 -1.62 9.61 -4.50
CA LEU A 178 -2.06 9.20 -5.81
C LEU A 178 -1.19 8.12 -6.44
N LYS A 179 -0.19 7.63 -5.73
CA LYS A 179 0.77 6.63 -6.24
C LYS A 179 1.51 7.09 -7.49
N LEU A 180 1.76 8.39 -7.60
CA LEU A 180 2.55 8.91 -8.70
C LEU A 180 3.99 8.47 -8.56
N ASN A 181 4.62 8.24 -9.70
CA ASN A 181 5.96 7.72 -9.73
C ASN A 181 6.96 8.76 -9.27
N GLN A 182 7.63 8.47 -8.19
CA GLN A 182 8.51 9.45 -7.56
C GLN A 182 9.81 9.69 -8.30
N TYR A 183 10.28 8.76 -9.12
CA TYR A 183 11.51 9.01 -9.85
C TYR A 183 11.37 10.22 -10.78
N PHE A 184 10.16 10.54 -11.10
CA PHE A 184 9.77 11.68 -11.89
C PHE A 184 10.03 13.00 -11.15
N PHE A 185 10.05 12.96 -9.84
CA PHE A 185 9.96 14.16 -9.04
C PHE A 185 11.27 14.63 -8.45
N ALA A 186 12.14 13.73 -8.06
CA ALA A 186 13.28 14.14 -7.26
C ALA A 186 14.54 13.35 -7.58
N PRO A 187 15.69 13.98 -7.45
CA PRO A 187 16.97 13.28 -7.49
C PRO A 187 17.02 12.23 -6.38
N LYS A 188 17.67 11.12 -6.68
CA LYS A 188 17.79 10.03 -5.70
C LYS A 188 18.62 10.41 -4.47
N ASP A 189 19.47 11.39 -4.61
CA ASP A 189 20.33 11.85 -3.53
C ASP A 189 19.65 12.83 -2.58
N ASP A 190 18.38 13.14 -2.82
CA ASP A 190 17.60 13.96 -1.91
C ASP A 190 16.73 13.07 -1.03
N PRO A 191 17.20 12.66 0.15
CA PRO A 191 16.45 11.75 0.99
C PRO A 191 15.16 12.35 1.52
N TYR A 192 15.09 13.66 1.60
CA TYR A 192 13.88 14.33 2.05
C TYR A 192 12.74 14.13 1.06
N HIS A 193 12.98 14.35 -0.21
CA HIS A 193 11.97 14.17 -1.24
C HIS A 193 11.60 12.70 -1.39
N ASN A 194 12.58 11.83 -1.39
CA ASN A 194 12.35 10.41 -1.61
C ASN A 194 11.46 9.78 -0.56
N LYS A 195 11.47 10.28 0.65
CA LYS A 195 10.76 9.64 1.75
C LYS A 195 9.51 10.36 2.19
N LYS A 196 9.48 11.65 2.04
CA LYS A 196 8.39 12.46 2.60
C LYS A 196 7.18 12.60 1.68
N TRP A 197 7.41 12.53 0.40
CA TRP A 197 6.39 12.94 -0.56
C TRP A 197 5.73 11.79 -1.30
N ARG A 198 5.99 10.60 -0.85
CA ARG A 198 5.34 9.42 -1.38
C ARG A 198 4.07 9.04 -0.64
#